data_3408613ee844230124cf79e9b55514ab
#
_entry.id   3408613ee844230124cf79e9b55514ab
#
_cell.length_a   1.000
_cell.length_b   1.000
_cell.length_c   1.000
_cell.angle_alpha   90.00
_cell.angle_beta   90.00
_cell.angle_gamma   90.00
#
_symmetry.space_group_name_H-M   'P 1'
#
loop_
_entity.id
_entity.type
_entity.pdbx_description
1 polymer ?
#
loop_
_entity_poly.entity_id
_entity_poly.type
_entity_poly.pdbx_seq_one_letter_code
_entity_poly.pdbx_strand_id
1 'polypeptide(L)'
;MSYAPSGPDGSTSGPTYREWVLQPQSEYRFELAPNTSIGIKLLDGYAECYGTELATRVVYLFGGECKAVIYTHSGCTIEIKPATEYTSEETAMGHYQSASILFEQMRVLSLATVNGALLDGLNPQNIPATPPHILVLGPENSGKTTLCKALINYAVRGEHDEWSPILVNVDPGDGAWSVPGSISAASISTPLSTSTSACPLGLSASTAPTVWSSNALIPLTYWYGHTEIQRNPVLLERIIRNLGARIEERLVQVGSQGRASGLIIDTPPAFASSSSGDRRNSLIKACIESFKVNIILVIGQEKLHAEMQRTYGRSINVIRLPKSGGAVDRDPAHRRRVRNHQIQNYMYGQKIAVPDGCDKGEGSYLFQHEPTSDLSLAPSSTVVSFDDITIYRIGGESMAPSSALPIGASRAVSELLPLHVDPSSPSSGVLNSVLALLASAASDGEQYDEELVDLPVHGFIIVTAIDIPNRKMTVLSPTSGTFTGQTAVMASIDWQEIA
;
A
#
# COMPACT_ATOMS: atom_id res chain seq x y z
N MET A 1 -52.71 41.56 31.77
CA MET A 1 -52.73 40.24 31.11
C MET A 1 -52.31 40.45 29.67
N SER A 2 -51.08 40.18 29.38
CA SER A 2 -50.46 40.31 28.04
C SER A 2 -50.10 38.92 27.54
N TYR A 3 -50.74 38.47 26.51
CA TYR A 3 -50.46 37.24 25.80
C TYR A 3 -49.28 37.49 24.88
N ALA A 4 -48.20 36.77 25.10
CA ALA A 4 -47.09 36.60 24.12
C ALA A 4 -47.43 35.41 23.21
N PRO A 5 -47.27 35.52 21.88
CA PRO A 5 -47.41 34.38 20.98
C PRO A 5 -46.11 33.56 21.00
N SER A 6 -46.25 32.28 21.31
CA SER A 6 -45.21 31.27 21.07
C SER A 6 -45.01 31.11 19.56
N GLY A 7 -43.84 31.53 19.07
CA GLY A 7 -43.43 31.25 17.71
C GLY A 7 -43.08 29.75 17.56
N PRO A 8 -43.33 29.16 16.40
CA PRO A 8 -42.91 27.79 16.15
C PRO A 8 -41.39 27.76 15.91
N ASP A 9 -40.68 26.99 16.73
CA ASP A 9 -39.32 26.57 16.46
C ASP A 9 -39.29 25.70 15.18
N GLY A 10 -39.17 26.37 14.08
CA GLY A 10 -38.87 25.75 12.79
C GLY A 10 -37.38 25.64 12.59
N SER A 11 -36.74 24.67 13.22
CA SER A 11 -35.42 24.20 12.75
C SER A 11 -35.64 23.49 11.42
N THR A 12 -35.65 24.24 10.33
CA THR A 12 -35.46 23.70 9.00
C THR A 12 -34.01 23.23 8.91
N SER A 13 -33.77 21.96 9.30
CA SER A 13 -32.56 21.26 8.87
C SER A 13 -32.57 21.31 7.34
N GLY A 14 -31.58 21.99 6.76
CA GLY A 14 -31.34 21.97 5.32
C GLY A 14 -31.18 20.53 4.83
N PRO A 15 -31.28 20.29 3.52
CA PRO A 15 -31.18 18.93 2.99
C PRO A 15 -29.88 18.27 3.47
N THR A 16 -30.02 17.08 4.04
CA THR A 16 -28.92 16.29 4.58
C THR A 16 -27.99 15.73 3.47
N TYR A 17 -28.32 16.00 2.23
CA TYR A 17 -27.56 15.57 1.05
C TYR A 17 -27.44 16.72 0.04
N ARG A 18 -26.44 16.61 -0.85
CA ARG A 18 -26.26 17.52 -1.98
C ARG A 18 -26.01 16.72 -3.27
N GLU A 19 -26.67 17.14 -4.35
CA GLU A 19 -26.42 16.64 -5.68
C GLU A 19 -25.42 17.53 -6.42
N TRP A 20 -24.50 16.87 -7.12
CA TRP A 20 -23.50 17.51 -7.97
C TRP A 20 -23.60 16.98 -9.38
N VAL A 21 -23.72 17.88 -10.35
CA VAL A 21 -23.59 17.56 -11.77
C VAL A 21 -22.16 17.84 -12.19
N LEU A 22 -21.42 16.79 -12.50
CA LEU A 22 -20.05 16.87 -12.98
C LEU A 22 -20.04 16.90 -14.50
N GLN A 23 -19.31 17.87 -15.06
CA GLN A 23 -19.12 18.00 -16.50
C GLN A 23 -18.18 16.88 -17.03
N PRO A 24 -18.19 16.57 -18.34
CA PRO A 24 -17.22 15.67 -18.92
C PRO A 24 -15.77 16.07 -18.58
N GLN A 25 -14.92 15.09 -18.28
CA GLN A 25 -13.51 15.26 -17.92
C GLN A 25 -13.27 16.14 -16.68
N SER A 26 -14.21 16.12 -15.74
CA SER A 26 -14.09 16.82 -14.45
C SER A 26 -14.05 15.84 -13.29
N GLU A 27 -13.69 16.35 -12.11
CA GLU A 27 -13.60 15.54 -10.90
C GLU A 27 -14.19 16.26 -9.68
N TYR A 28 -14.79 15.48 -8.80
CA TYR A 28 -15.16 15.88 -7.45
C TYR A 28 -14.08 15.41 -6.49
N ARG A 29 -13.50 16.35 -5.73
CA ARG A 29 -12.44 16.09 -4.74
C ARG A 29 -12.99 16.22 -3.34
N PHE A 30 -12.55 15.35 -2.44
CA PHE A 30 -12.88 15.46 -1.03
C PHE A 30 -11.70 15.09 -0.14
N GLU A 31 -11.70 15.70 1.04
CA GLU A 31 -10.75 15.45 2.10
C GLU A 31 -11.54 15.33 3.42
N LEU A 32 -11.38 14.19 4.10
CA LEU A 32 -12.09 13.92 5.35
C LEU A 32 -11.23 14.27 6.55
N ALA A 33 -11.84 14.92 7.54
CA ALA A 33 -11.23 15.12 8.84
C ALA A 33 -11.18 13.78 9.63
N PRO A 34 -10.35 13.68 10.68
CA PRO A 34 -10.36 12.54 11.58
C PRO A 34 -11.77 12.24 12.09
N ASN A 35 -12.13 10.96 12.16
CA ASN A 35 -13.43 10.47 12.65
C ASN A 35 -14.67 10.95 11.84
N THR A 36 -14.46 11.44 10.63
CA THR A 36 -15.58 11.78 9.73
C THR A 36 -15.68 10.76 8.60
N SER A 37 -16.89 10.60 8.07
CA SER A 37 -17.18 9.76 6.92
C SER A 37 -18.18 10.44 5.99
N ILE A 38 -18.14 10.06 4.70
CA ILE A 38 -19.13 10.47 3.71
C ILE A 38 -19.62 9.26 2.92
N GLY A 39 -20.87 9.35 2.46
CA GLY A 39 -21.46 8.44 1.48
C GLY A 39 -21.59 9.14 0.14
N ILE A 40 -21.12 8.52 -0.93
CA ILE A 40 -21.23 9.00 -2.31
C ILE A 40 -22.01 7.98 -3.12
N LYS A 41 -23.04 8.46 -3.85
CA LYS A 41 -23.91 7.63 -4.68
C LYS A 41 -23.94 8.19 -6.11
N LEU A 42 -23.65 7.35 -7.09
CA LEU A 42 -23.85 7.70 -8.49
C LEU A 42 -25.34 7.59 -8.83
N LEU A 43 -25.96 8.71 -9.23
CA LEU A 43 -27.37 8.76 -9.63
C LEU A 43 -27.54 8.45 -11.11
N ASP A 44 -26.72 9.08 -11.97
CA ASP A 44 -26.76 8.96 -13.41
C ASP A 44 -25.39 9.21 -14.04
N GLY A 45 -25.17 8.67 -15.23
CA GLY A 45 -23.91 8.81 -15.97
C GLY A 45 -22.86 7.80 -15.56
N TYR A 46 -21.59 8.16 -15.73
CA TYR A 46 -20.42 7.31 -15.50
C TYR A 46 -19.43 8.00 -14.57
N ALA A 47 -19.02 7.31 -13.54
CA ALA A 47 -18.01 7.83 -12.60
C ALA A 47 -17.08 6.72 -12.09
N GLU A 48 -15.86 7.09 -11.72
CA GLU A 48 -14.87 6.18 -11.15
C GLU A 48 -14.08 6.83 -10.02
N CYS A 49 -13.58 6.00 -9.11
CA CYS A 49 -12.58 6.38 -8.11
C CYS A 49 -11.26 5.65 -8.41
N TYR A 50 -10.28 6.38 -8.96
CA TYR A 50 -8.98 5.84 -9.35
C TYR A 50 -9.06 4.55 -10.17
N GLY A 51 -9.86 4.56 -11.25
CA GLY A 51 -10.05 3.42 -12.11
C GLY A 51 -11.05 2.37 -11.61
N THR A 52 -11.62 2.50 -10.41
CA THR A 52 -12.74 1.67 -9.94
C THR A 52 -14.05 2.33 -10.29
N GLU A 53 -14.86 1.69 -11.13
CA GLU A 53 -16.18 2.20 -11.52
C GLU A 53 -17.16 2.20 -10.35
N LEU A 54 -17.99 3.23 -10.31
CA LEU A 54 -19.10 3.32 -9.39
C LEU A 54 -20.37 2.79 -10.07
N ALA A 55 -21.00 1.81 -9.44
CA ALA A 55 -22.31 1.33 -9.86
C ALA A 55 -23.39 2.36 -9.54
N THR A 56 -24.36 2.54 -10.47
CA THR A 56 -25.48 3.46 -10.24
C THR A 56 -26.34 3.02 -9.07
N ARG A 57 -26.78 3.98 -8.27
CA ARG A 57 -27.63 3.78 -7.08
C ARG A 57 -27.02 2.99 -5.93
N VAL A 58 -25.71 2.76 -5.96
CA VAL A 58 -24.96 2.16 -4.85
C VAL A 58 -24.28 3.27 -4.05
N VAL A 59 -24.36 3.21 -2.72
CA VAL A 59 -23.67 4.14 -1.83
C VAL A 59 -22.29 3.61 -1.49
N TYR A 60 -21.26 4.41 -1.76
CA TYR A 60 -19.87 4.12 -1.40
C TYR A 60 -19.46 4.95 -0.20
N LEU A 61 -19.00 4.28 0.86
CA LEU A 61 -18.57 4.92 2.09
C LEU A 61 -17.06 5.19 2.08
N PHE A 62 -16.71 6.40 2.52
CA PHE A 62 -15.32 6.83 2.70
C PHE A 62 -15.15 7.36 4.13
N GLY A 63 -14.02 7.04 4.75
CA GLY A 63 -13.74 7.44 6.14
C GLY A 63 -12.25 7.47 6.43
N GLY A 64 -11.86 7.55 7.71
CA GLY A 64 -10.48 7.42 8.16
C GLY A 64 -9.51 8.41 7.49
N GLU A 65 -9.83 9.71 7.51
CA GLU A 65 -9.01 10.76 6.87
C GLU A 65 -8.79 10.54 5.36
N CYS A 66 -9.75 9.87 4.67
CA CYS A 66 -9.65 9.60 3.23
C CYS A 66 -9.59 10.89 2.43
N LYS A 67 -8.67 10.92 1.46
CA LYS A 67 -8.55 11.97 0.44
C LYS A 67 -8.67 11.28 -0.90
N ALA A 68 -9.73 11.55 -1.63
CA ALA A 68 -9.97 10.87 -2.88
C ALA A 68 -10.67 11.77 -3.92
N VAL A 69 -10.82 11.20 -5.10
CA VAL A 69 -11.36 11.87 -6.27
C VAL A 69 -12.40 10.95 -6.90
N ILE A 70 -13.56 11.49 -7.22
CA ILE A 70 -14.54 10.88 -8.12
C ILE A 70 -14.40 11.57 -9.47
N TYR A 71 -13.97 10.84 -10.47
CA TYR A 71 -13.72 11.34 -11.82
C TYR A 71 -14.80 10.86 -12.78
N THR A 72 -15.16 11.70 -13.74
CA THR A 72 -16.03 11.30 -14.85
C THR A 72 -15.41 11.68 -16.20
N HIS A 73 -15.46 10.74 -17.13
CA HIS A 73 -15.04 10.99 -18.52
C HIS A 73 -16.13 11.64 -19.36
N SER A 74 -17.38 11.21 -19.20
CA SER A 74 -18.52 11.59 -20.03
C SER A 74 -19.53 12.51 -19.35
N GLY A 75 -19.36 12.78 -18.06
CA GLY A 75 -20.30 13.50 -17.20
C GLY A 75 -21.13 12.55 -16.35
N CYS A 76 -21.54 13.03 -15.16
CA CYS A 76 -22.38 12.27 -14.24
C CYS A 76 -23.08 13.16 -13.24
N THR A 77 -24.07 12.59 -12.55
CA THR A 77 -24.71 13.20 -11.37
C THR A 77 -24.44 12.32 -10.15
N ILE A 78 -23.87 12.88 -9.10
CA ILE A 78 -23.59 12.20 -7.83
C ILE A 78 -24.34 12.86 -6.68
N GLU A 79 -24.76 12.05 -5.72
CA GLU A 79 -25.33 12.47 -4.44
C GLU A 79 -24.30 12.25 -3.33
N ILE A 80 -24.14 13.23 -2.44
CA ILE A 80 -23.15 13.19 -1.35
C ILE A 80 -23.84 13.46 -0.01
N LYS A 81 -23.54 12.64 0.98
CA LYS A 81 -24.05 12.71 2.36
C LYS A 81 -22.91 12.58 3.38
N PRO A 82 -22.75 13.51 4.35
CA PRO A 82 -23.31 14.86 4.37
C PRO A 82 -22.70 15.74 3.25
N ALA A 83 -23.37 16.85 2.95
CA ALA A 83 -22.94 17.77 1.89
C ALA A 83 -21.55 18.36 2.16
N THR A 84 -20.63 18.22 1.20
CA THR A 84 -19.29 18.84 1.19
C THR A 84 -19.08 19.61 -0.11
N GLU A 85 -18.09 20.50 -0.16
CA GLU A 85 -17.97 21.45 -1.28
C GLU A 85 -16.61 21.44 -1.92
N TYR A 86 -16.40 20.68 -3.02
CA TYR A 86 -15.30 21.00 -3.93
C TYR A 86 -15.38 20.23 -5.27
N THR A 87 -15.39 20.95 -6.38
CA THR A 87 -15.28 20.40 -7.74
C THR A 87 -14.08 21.02 -8.46
N SER A 88 -13.48 20.30 -9.41
CA SER A 88 -12.39 20.79 -10.24
C SER A 88 -12.57 20.31 -11.67
N GLU A 89 -12.34 21.24 -12.62
CA GLU A 89 -12.24 20.92 -14.05
C GLU A 89 -10.82 20.50 -14.46
N GLU A 90 -9.81 20.76 -13.62
CA GLU A 90 -8.44 20.31 -13.85
C GLU A 90 -8.22 18.93 -13.27
N THR A 91 -8.00 17.93 -14.11
CA THR A 91 -7.73 16.56 -13.72
C THR A 91 -6.50 15.97 -14.40
N ALA A 92 -5.73 15.14 -13.67
CA ALA A 92 -4.63 14.36 -14.24
C ALA A 92 -5.11 13.00 -14.79
N MET A 93 -6.37 12.63 -14.56
CA MET A 93 -6.90 11.30 -14.88
C MET A 93 -6.84 11.00 -16.38
N GLY A 94 -7.08 11.98 -17.25
CA GLY A 94 -6.95 11.80 -18.71
C GLY A 94 -5.53 11.38 -19.15
N HIS A 95 -4.48 11.88 -18.47
CA HIS A 95 -3.11 11.45 -18.73
C HIS A 95 -2.84 10.03 -18.22
N TYR A 96 -3.44 9.64 -17.08
CA TYR A 96 -3.34 8.29 -16.52
C TYR A 96 -4.05 7.27 -17.41
N GLN A 97 -5.24 7.62 -17.93
CA GLN A 97 -5.97 6.82 -18.91
C GLN A 97 -5.17 6.65 -20.21
N SER A 98 -4.58 7.73 -20.74
CA SER A 98 -3.74 7.66 -21.95
C SER A 98 -2.54 6.75 -21.75
N ALA A 99 -1.88 6.81 -20.60
CA ALA A 99 -0.79 5.91 -20.26
C ALA A 99 -1.27 4.46 -20.15
N SER A 100 -2.46 4.22 -19.56
CA SER A 100 -3.02 2.86 -19.43
C SER A 100 -3.32 2.22 -20.79
N ILE A 101 -3.77 2.99 -21.78
CA ILE A 101 -4.00 2.51 -23.14
C ILE A 101 -2.69 2.02 -23.78
N LEU A 102 -1.59 2.76 -23.62
CA LEU A 102 -0.27 2.33 -24.10
C LEU A 102 0.14 1.00 -23.44
N PHE A 103 -0.04 0.88 -22.13
CA PHE A 103 0.33 -0.34 -21.40
C PHE A 103 -0.55 -1.51 -21.75
N GLU A 104 -1.83 -1.27 -22.06
CA GLU A 104 -2.74 -2.28 -22.57
C GLU A 104 -2.28 -2.83 -23.94
N GLN A 105 -1.90 -1.95 -24.84
CA GLN A 105 -1.34 -2.36 -26.13
C GLN A 105 -0.06 -3.21 -25.95
N MET A 106 0.81 -2.85 -25.00
CA MET A 106 2.01 -3.64 -24.69
C MET A 106 1.64 -5.03 -24.15
N ARG A 107 0.62 -5.16 -23.29
CA ARG A 107 0.12 -6.45 -22.79
C ARG A 107 -0.39 -7.33 -23.90
N VAL A 108 -1.27 -6.79 -24.76
CA VAL A 108 -1.85 -7.52 -25.90
C VAL A 108 -0.76 -8.00 -26.86
N LEU A 109 0.19 -7.13 -27.23
CA LEU A 109 1.31 -7.49 -28.09
C LEU A 109 2.24 -8.53 -27.43
N SER A 110 2.49 -8.39 -26.14
CA SER A 110 3.27 -9.37 -25.38
C SER A 110 2.59 -10.73 -25.34
N LEU A 111 1.29 -10.77 -25.08
CA LEU A 111 0.52 -12.01 -25.08
C LEU A 111 0.55 -12.67 -26.46
N ALA A 112 0.35 -11.91 -27.53
CA ALA A 112 0.44 -12.40 -28.91
C ALA A 112 1.81 -13.00 -29.20
N THR A 113 2.90 -12.33 -28.78
CA THR A 113 4.27 -12.83 -28.94
C THR A 113 4.51 -14.13 -28.16
N VAL A 114 4.07 -14.19 -26.91
CA VAL A 114 4.21 -15.39 -26.06
C VAL A 114 3.46 -16.58 -26.65
N ASN A 115 2.32 -16.33 -27.30
CA ASN A 115 1.51 -17.34 -27.97
C ASN A 115 1.99 -17.66 -29.40
N GLY A 116 3.13 -17.07 -29.85
CA GLY A 116 3.73 -17.36 -31.16
C GLY A 116 3.03 -16.69 -32.35
N ALA A 117 2.21 -15.68 -32.12
CA ALA A 117 1.57 -14.93 -33.19
C ALA A 117 2.57 -14.02 -33.93
N LEU A 118 2.41 -13.93 -35.26
CA LEU A 118 3.17 -12.97 -36.07
C LEU A 118 2.60 -11.56 -35.85
N LEU A 119 3.48 -10.61 -35.52
CA LEU A 119 3.08 -9.22 -35.26
C LEU A 119 2.99 -8.35 -36.54
N ASP A 120 3.27 -8.93 -37.71
CA ASP A 120 3.23 -8.21 -38.97
C ASP A 120 1.80 -7.66 -39.24
N GLY A 121 1.72 -6.34 -39.32
CA GLY A 121 0.46 -5.60 -39.46
C GLY A 121 -0.31 -5.33 -38.18
N LEU A 122 0.01 -5.98 -37.06
CA LEU A 122 -0.65 -5.74 -35.76
C LEU A 122 0.02 -4.61 -34.94
N ASN A 123 1.25 -4.22 -35.29
CA ASN A 123 2.01 -3.22 -34.55
C ASN A 123 2.59 -2.09 -35.45
N PRO A 124 1.72 -1.30 -36.11
CA PRO A 124 2.17 -0.24 -37.02
C PRO A 124 2.93 0.89 -36.30
N GLN A 125 2.79 1.01 -34.98
CA GLN A 125 3.43 2.05 -34.17
C GLN A 125 4.74 1.59 -33.51
N ASN A 126 5.21 0.36 -33.79
CA ASN A 126 6.40 -0.24 -33.19
C ASN A 126 6.41 -0.18 -31.66
N ILE A 127 5.28 -0.41 -31.02
CA ILE A 127 5.15 -0.52 -29.57
C ILE A 127 5.91 -1.75 -29.10
N PRO A 128 6.66 -1.69 -27.98
CA PRO A 128 7.37 -2.85 -27.48
C PRO A 128 6.42 -4.03 -27.19
N ALA A 129 6.69 -5.18 -27.76
CA ALA A 129 5.94 -6.42 -27.55
C ALA A 129 6.45 -7.18 -26.30
N THR A 130 6.70 -6.44 -25.24
CA THR A 130 7.14 -6.93 -23.93
C THR A 130 6.15 -6.48 -22.87
N PRO A 131 5.94 -7.26 -21.78
CA PRO A 131 5.04 -6.83 -20.72
C PRO A 131 5.49 -5.50 -20.11
N PRO A 132 4.57 -4.61 -19.74
CA PRO A 132 4.93 -3.34 -19.11
C PRO A 132 5.45 -3.56 -17.69
N HIS A 133 6.73 -3.31 -17.45
CA HIS A 133 7.35 -3.32 -16.13
C HIS A 133 7.68 -1.87 -15.76
N ILE A 134 6.85 -1.29 -14.90
CA ILE A 134 6.75 0.17 -14.69
C ILE A 134 7.30 0.53 -13.33
N LEU A 135 8.31 1.40 -13.27
CA LEU A 135 8.81 2.01 -12.04
C LEU A 135 8.23 3.42 -11.90
N VAL A 136 7.51 3.70 -10.82
CA VAL A 136 6.88 4.99 -10.58
C VAL A 136 7.72 5.83 -9.62
N LEU A 137 8.27 6.95 -10.10
CA LEU A 137 9.10 7.87 -9.35
C LEU A 137 8.40 9.23 -9.17
N GLY A 138 8.68 9.88 -8.07
CA GLY A 138 8.16 11.22 -7.79
C GLY A 138 8.42 11.66 -6.37
N PRO A 139 8.36 12.97 -6.10
CA PRO A 139 8.56 13.50 -4.75
C PRO A 139 7.46 13.04 -3.80
N GLU A 140 7.62 13.40 -2.57
CA GLU A 140 6.61 13.24 -1.54
C GLU A 140 5.31 13.95 -1.95
N ASN A 141 4.16 13.37 -1.63
CA ASN A 141 2.84 13.93 -1.97
C ASN A 141 2.61 14.18 -3.47
N SER A 142 3.25 13.40 -4.34
CA SER A 142 3.02 13.50 -5.80
C SER A 142 1.89 12.61 -6.30
N GLY A 143 1.39 11.66 -5.48
CA GLY A 143 0.33 10.74 -5.87
C GLY A 143 0.83 9.45 -6.54
N LYS A 144 2.05 8.98 -6.24
CA LYS A 144 2.62 7.74 -6.79
C LYS A 144 1.73 6.52 -6.57
N THR A 145 1.41 6.24 -5.31
CA THR A 145 0.54 5.10 -4.92
C THR A 145 -0.84 5.18 -5.57
N THR A 146 -1.38 6.40 -5.69
CA THR A 146 -2.65 6.64 -6.39
C THR A 146 -2.56 6.34 -7.88
N LEU A 147 -1.48 6.76 -8.54
CA LEU A 147 -1.22 6.43 -9.94
C LEU A 147 -1.06 4.91 -10.12
N CYS A 148 -0.25 4.25 -9.28
CA CYS A 148 -0.08 2.80 -9.32
C CYS A 148 -1.44 2.09 -9.21
N LYS A 149 -2.28 2.50 -8.25
CA LYS A 149 -3.64 1.98 -8.10
C LYS A 149 -4.49 2.19 -9.35
N ALA A 150 -4.53 3.40 -9.91
CA ALA A 150 -5.33 3.70 -11.08
C ALA A 150 -4.91 2.84 -12.28
N LEU A 151 -3.61 2.70 -12.53
CA LEU A 151 -3.09 1.88 -13.63
C LEU A 151 -3.38 0.39 -13.44
N ILE A 152 -3.33 -0.12 -12.21
CA ILE A 152 -3.75 -1.49 -11.88
C ILE A 152 -5.24 -1.67 -12.13
N ASN A 153 -6.07 -0.74 -11.63
CA ASN A 153 -7.52 -0.83 -11.77
C ASN A 153 -7.96 -0.78 -13.25
N TYR A 154 -7.32 0.06 -14.06
CA TYR A 154 -7.57 0.06 -15.51
C TYR A 154 -7.17 -1.27 -16.17
N ALA A 155 -6.07 -1.89 -15.75
CA ALA A 155 -5.64 -3.16 -16.30
C ALA A 155 -6.64 -4.30 -15.99
N VAL A 156 -7.04 -4.45 -14.72
CA VAL A 156 -7.93 -5.55 -14.28
C VAL A 156 -9.39 -5.38 -14.72
N ARG A 157 -9.75 -4.23 -15.30
CA ARG A 157 -11.09 -3.95 -15.87
C ARG A 157 -11.21 -4.28 -17.35
N GLY A 158 -10.14 -4.74 -18.00
CA GLY A 158 -10.17 -5.10 -19.42
C GLY A 158 -11.28 -6.11 -19.70
N GLU A 159 -12.18 -5.78 -20.65
CA GLU A 159 -13.35 -6.62 -20.96
C GLU A 159 -13.01 -7.97 -21.61
N HIS A 160 -11.85 -8.06 -22.26
CA HIS A 160 -11.50 -9.20 -23.10
C HIS A 160 -10.41 -10.09 -22.52
N ASP A 161 -9.56 -9.53 -21.64
CA ASP A 161 -8.41 -10.20 -21.08
C ASP A 161 -8.40 -10.04 -19.56
N GLU A 162 -8.40 -11.15 -18.84
CA GLU A 162 -8.30 -11.18 -17.38
C GLU A 162 -6.85 -10.91 -16.95
N TRP A 163 -6.38 -9.66 -17.06
CA TRP A 163 -5.06 -9.30 -16.62
C TRP A 163 -4.92 -9.43 -15.11
N SER A 164 -3.77 -9.92 -14.68
CA SER A 164 -3.39 -10.04 -13.27
C SER A 164 -2.01 -9.44 -13.02
N PRO A 165 -1.84 -8.11 -13.23
CA PRO A 165 -0.55 -7.45 -13.02
C PRO A 165 -0.10 -7.56 -11.57
N ILE A 166 1.23 -7.60 -11.36
CA ILE A 166 1.79 -7.61 -10.01
C ILE A 166 2.05 -6.16 -9.59
N LEU A 167 1.46 -5.76 -8.48
CA LEU A 167 1.80 -4.51 -7.82
C LEU A 167 2.86 -4.77 -6.75
N VAL A 168 3.97 -4.06 -6.86
CA VAL A 168 5.12 -4.14 -5.93
C VAL A 168 5.20 -2.83 -5.16
N ASN A 169 5.20 -2.90 -3.84
CA ASN A 169 5.49 -1.75 -2.99
C ASN A 169 6.88 -1.88 -2.38
N VAL A 170 7.78 -0.98 -2.75
CA VAL A 170 9.12 -0.87 -2.16
C VAL A 170 9.26 0.34 -1.23
N ASP A 171 8.14 1.00 -0.88
CA ASP A 171 8.11 2.06 0.13
C ASP A 171 7.82 1.48 1.53
N PRO A 172 8.82 1.31 2.39
CA PRO A 172 8.59 0.80 3.74
C PRO A 172 7.84 1.79 4.63
N GLY A 173 7.74 3.06 4.23
CA GLY A 173 6.98 4.06 4.97
C GLY A 173 5.48 3.91 4.87
N ASP A 174 4.98 3.17 3.87
CA ASP A 174 3.55 2.93 3.61
C ASP A 174 3.10 1.50 3.94
N GLY A 175 3.95 0.50 3.99
CA GLY A 175 3.58 -0.89 4.31
C GLY A 175 2.53 -1.56 3.41
N ALA A 176 1.91 -0.86 2.47
CA ALA A 176 0.89 -1.34 1.51
C ALA A 176 -0.26 -2.14 2.17
N TRP A 177 -0.27 -3.47 2.00
CA TRP A 177 -1.29 -4.39 2.57
C TRP A 177 -0.93 -4.94 3.94
N SER A 178 0.20 -4.53 4.48
CA SER A 178 0.81 -5.07 5.68
C SER A 178 1.00 -3.95 6.72
N VAL A 179 2.02 -4.03 7.53
CA VAL A 179 2.37 -2.97 8.49
C VAL A 179 3.52 -2.10 7.96
N PRO A 180 3.61 -0.82 8.36
CA PRO A 180 4.77 0.02 8.05
C PRO A 180 6.09 -0.66 8.44
N GLY A 181 7.12 -0.47 7.66
CA GLY A 181 8.40 -1.17 7.80
C GLY A 181 8.54 -2.41 6.92
N SER A 182 7.51 -2.76 6.15
CA SER A 182 7.56 -3.89 5.21
C SER A 182 7.61 -3.42 3.76
N ILE A 183 8.15 -4.26 2.89
CA ILE A 183 7.96 -4.18 1.43
C ILE A 183 7.21 -5.43 0.95
N SER A 184 6.41 -5.30 -0.08
CA SER A 184 5.52 -6.39 -0.47
C SER A 184 5.16 -6.38 -1.95
N ALA A 185 4.69 -7.53 -2.44
CA ALA A 185 4.15 -7.67 -3.79
C ALA A 185 2.92 -8.56 -3.79
N ALA A 186 1.94 -8.24 -4.62
CA ALA A 186 0.75 -9.06 -4.82
C ALA A 186 0.31 -9.04 -6.28
N SER A 187 -0.18 -10.18 -6.77
CA SER A 187 -0.88 -10.27 -8.06
C SER A 187 -2.31 -9.79 -7.86
N ILE A 188 -2.73 -8.84 -8.69
CA ILE A 188 -4.02 -8.18 -8.56
C ILE A 188 -4.93 -8.64 -9.70
N SER A 189 -6.03 -9.29 -9.36
CA SER A 189 -7.04 -9.78 -10.32
C SER A 189 -8.38 -9.05 -10.22
N THR A 190 -8.54 -8.17 -9.24
CA THR A 190 -9.76 -7.39 -9.02
C THR A 190 -9.42 -5.95 -8.69
N PRO A 191 -10.31 -4.98 -8.97
CA PRO A 191 -10.04 -3.58 -8.68
C PRO A 191 -9.74 -3.32 -7.20
N LEU A 192 -8.70 -2.53 -6.96
CA LEU A 192 -8.32 -2.07 -5.62
C LEU A 192 -9.24 -0.92 -5.20
N SER A 193 -10.05 -1.15 -4.17
CA SER A 193 -10.97 -0.14 -3.64
C SER A 193 -10.24 1.00 -2.91
N THR A 194 -10.90 2.14 -2.82
CA THR A 194 -10.47 3.27 -1.99
C THR A 194 -11.56 3.53 -0.96
N SER A 195 -11.23 3.47 0.31
CA SER A 195 -12.19 3.71 1.39
C SER A 195 -11.60 4.52 2.55
N THR A 196 -10.34 4.28 2.90
CA THR A 196 -9.63 4.99 3.97
C THR A 196 -8.19 5.29 3.57
N SER A 197 -7.53 6.23 4.25
CA SER A 197 -6.12 6.54 4.00
C SER A 197 -5.17 5.51 4.58
N ALA A 198 -5.59 4.72 5.57
CA ALA A 198 -4.77 3.68 6.18
C ALA A 198 -4.66 2.40 5.34
N CYS A 199 -5.59 2.18 4.41
CA CYS A 199 -5.58 1.03 3.51
C CYS A 199 -5.65 1.50 2.04
N PRO A 200 -4.62 2.19 1.54
CA PRO A 200 -4.67 2.83 0.23
C PRO A 200 -4.77 1.83 -0.92
N LEU A 201 -4.31 0.60 -0.72
CA LEU A 201 -4.33 -0.49 -1.70
C LEU A 201 -5.31 -1.62 -1.32
N GLY A 202 -6.23 -1.37 -0.40
CA GLY A 202 -7.18 -2.37 0.11
C GLY A 202 -6.61 -3.18 1.28
N LEU A 203 -7.37 -4.18 1.72
CA LEU A 203 -7.05 -5.02 2.88
C LEU A 203 -6.32 -6.29 2.45
N SER A 204 -5.43 -6.80 3.31
CA SER A 204 -4.83 -8.12 3.13
C SER A 204 -5.69 -9.22 3.75
N ALA A 205 -5.41 -10.49 3.39
CA ALA A 205 -6.10 -11.64 3.96
C ALA A 205 -5.87 -11.80 5.48
N SER A 206 -4.76 -11.27 6.00
CA SER A 206 -4.45 -11.28 7.43
C SER A 206 -5.30 -10.32 8.26
N THR A 207 -5.94 -9.34 7.62
CA THR A 207 -6.75 -8.31 8.28
C THR A 207 -8.24 -8.41 7.95
N ALA A 208 -8.63 -9.27 7.02
CA ALA A 208 -10.03 -9.46 6.66
C ALA A 208 -10.40 -10.94 6.75
N PRO A 209 -11.51 -11.31 7.41
CA PRO A 209 -12.03 -12.66 7.37
C PRO A 209 -12.28 -13.06 5.91
N THR A 210 -11.79 -14.22 5.50
CA THR A 210 -11.94 -14.74 4.13
C THR A 210 -13.40 -14.86 3.69
N VAL A 211 -14.32 -15.04 4.66
CA VAL A 211 -15.77 -15.06 4.42
C VAL A 211 -16.32 -13.71 3.95
N TRP A 212 -15.72 -12.59 4.41
CA TRP A 212 -16.20 -11.24 4.12
C TRP A 212 -15.45 -10.55 2.98
N SER A 213 -14.32 -11.11 2.57
CA SER A 213 -13.43 -10.50 1.59
C SER A 213 -12.99 -11.53 0.55
N SER A 214 -13.81 -11.72 -0.47
CA SER A 214 -13.42 -12.54 -1.64
C SER A 214 -12.20 -11.96 -2.38
N ASN A 215 -11.90 -10.68 -2.17
CA ASN A 215 -10.81 -9.93 -2.79
C ASN A 215 -9.63 -9.69 -1.84
N ALA A 216 -9.57 -10.39 -0.70
CA ALA A 216 -8.43 -10.30 0.19
C ALA A 216 -7.16 -10.80 -0.50
N LEU A 217 -6.14 -9.95 -0.52
CA LEU A 217 -4.86 -10.25 -1.13
C LEU A 217 -3.93 -10.90 -0.13
N ILE A 218 -3.20 -11.93 -0.57
CA ILE A 218 -2.11 -12.53 0.20
C ILE A 218 -0.80 -11.99 -0.40
N PRO A 219 -0.24 -10.91 0.16
CA PRO A 219 1.01 -10.35 -0.36
C PRO A 219 2.20 -11.21 0.03
N LEU A 220 3.18 -11.30 -0.87
CA LEU A 220 4.52 -11.72 -0.51
C LEU A 220 5.19 -10.54 0.20
N THR A 221 5.52 -10.69 1.48
CA THR A 221 6.00 -9.60 2.33
C THR A 221 7.37 -9.92 2.88
N TYR A 222 8.25 -8.92 2.90
CA TYR A 222 9.55 -8.94 3.56
C TYR A 222 9.65 -7.83 4.60
N TRP A 223 10.37 -8.10 5.70
CA TRP A 223 10.53 -7.16 6.79
C TRP A 223 11.82 -6.35 6.65
N TYR A 224 11.67 -5.05 6.43
CA TYR A 224 12.78 -4.10 6.50
C TYR A 224 12.90 -3.49 7.91
N GLY A 225 11.77 -3.30 8.61
CA GLY A 225 11.69 -2.91 10.00
C GLY A 225 11.89 -1.41 10.29
N HIS A 226 12.02 -0.58 9.26
CA HIS A 226 12.17 0.88 9.39
C HIS A 226 11.26 1.58 8.38
N THR A 227 10.81 2.80 8.71
CA THR A 227 10.01 3.62 7.78
C THR A 227 10.86 4.44 6.81
N GLU A 228 12.15 4.62 7.11
CA GLU A 228 13.08 5.45 6.35
C GLU A 228 14.15 4.58 5.69
N ILE A 229 14.29 4.69 4.37
CA ILE A 229 15.24 3.88 3.60
C ILE A 229 16.71 4.14 3.94
N GLN A 230 17.02 5.29 4.57
CA GLN A 230 18.38 5.67 4.94
C GLN A 230 18.90 4.90 6.17
N ARG A 231 18.00 4.27 6.94
CA ARG A 231 18.38 3.55 8.17
C ARG A 231 19.27 2.35 7.88
N ASN A 232 18.93 1.56 6.86
CA ASN A 232 19.69 0.39 6.45
C ASN A 232 19.55 0.13 4.95
N PRO A 233 20.19 0.95 4.08
CA PRO A 233 20.02 0.84 2.63
C PRO A 233 20.57 -0.48 2.06
N VAL A 234 21.54 -1.11 2.72
CA VAL A 234 22.12 -2.40 2.30
C VAL A 234 21.10 -3.52 2.49
N LEU A 235 20.42 -3.55 3.62
CA LEU A 235 19.33 -4.49 3.88
C LEU A 235 18.19 -4.28 2.88
N LEU A 236 17.77 -3.02 2.65
CA LEU A 236 16.71 -2.73 1.70
C LEU A 236 17.05 -3.21 0.29
N GLU A 237 18.28 -2.98 -0.18
CA GLU A 237 18.75 -3.49 -1.47
C GLU A 237 18.67 -5.01 -1.54
N ARG A 238 19.13 -5.72 -0.51
CA ARG A 238 19.06 -7.18 -0.42
C ARG A 238 17.61 -7.68 -0.51
N ILE A 239 16.72 -7.08 0.27
CA ILE A 239 15.30 -7.47 0.28
C ILE A 239 14.63 -7.18 -1.09
N ILE A 240 14.94 -6.05 -1.75
CA ILE A 240 14.44 -5.74 -3.11
C ILE A 240 14.89 -6.83 -4.09
N ARG A 241 16.15 -7.28 -4.03
CA ARG A 241 16.66 -8.34 -4.89
C ARG A 241 15.98 -9.69 -4.63
N ASN A 242 15.75 -10.02 -3.36
CA ASN A 242 15.03 -11.23 -2.97
C ASN A 242 13.58 -11.22 -3.45
N LEU A 243 12.90 -10.09 -3.26
CA LEU A 243 11.52 -9.92 -3.74
C LEU A 243 11.45 -10.07 -5.27
N GLY A 244 12.41 -9.47 -6.00
CA GLY A 244 12.50 -9.59 -7.46
C GLY A 244 12.72 -11.03 -7.92
N ALA A 245 13.63 -11.78 -7.26
CA ALA A 245 13.89 -13.19 -7.58
C ALA A 245 12.62 -14.05 -7.38
N ARG A 246 11.89 -13.85 -6.28
CA ARG A 246 10.63 -14.57 -6.02
C ARG A 246 9.53 -14.23 -7.02
N ILE A 247 9.44 -12.96 -7.44
CA ILE A 247 8.50 -12.56 -8.50
C ILE A 247 8.87 -13.24 -9.82
N GLU A 248 10.16 -13.31 -10.18
CA GLU A 248 10.61 -13.99 -11.39
C GLU A 248 10.28 -15.48 -11.35
N GLU A 249 10.55 -16.17 -10.24
CA GLU A 249 10.14 -17.56 -10.03
C GLU A 249 8.62 -17.75 -10.22
N ARG A 250 7.82 -16.83 -9.67
CA ARG A 250 6.36 -16.85 -9.82
C ARG A 250 5.93 -16.67 -11.27
N LEU A 251 6.54 -15.72 -12.00
CA LEU A 251 6.23 -15.44 -13.39
C LEU A 251 6.54 -16.62 -14.32
N VAL A 252 7.50 -17.47 -13.97
CA VAL A 252 7.77 -18.72 -14.71
C VAL A 252 6.62 -19.73 -14.54
N GLN A 253 5.98 -19.75 -13.36
CA GLN A 253 4.93 -20.71 -13.02
C GLN A 253 3.55 -20.33 -13.54
N VAL A 254 3.29 -19.03 -13.77
CA VAL A 254 1.99 -18.55 -14.27
C VAL A 254 1.89 -18.73 -15.79
N GLY A 255 0.64 -18.81 -16.30
CA GLY A 255 0.36 -18.90 -17.74
C GLY A 255 0.80 -17.67 -18.55
N SER A 256 0.67 -17.75 -19.87
CA SER A 256 1.06 -16.68 -20.80
C SER A 256 0.43 -15.32 -20.46
N GLN A 257 -0.85 -15.33 -20.06
CA GLN A 257 -1.59 -14.13 -19.69
C GLN A 257 -1.03 -13.46 -18.42
N GLY A 258 -0.73 -14.22 -17.37
CA GLY A 258 -0.10 -13.69 -16.15
C GLY A 258 1.27 -13.08 -16.44
N ARG A 259 2.07 -13.71 -17.32
CA ARG A 259 3.36 -13.18 -17.76
C ARG A 259 3.23 -11.88 -18.55
N ALA A 260 2.23 -11.78 -19.41
CA ALA A 260 1.96 -10.60 -20.24
C ALA A 260 1.37 -9.43 -19.42
N SER A 261 0.79 -9.69 -18.26
CA SER A 261 0.12 -8.68 -17.41
C SER A 261 1.07 -7.59 -16.89
N GLY A 262 2.34 -7.90 -16.70
CA GLY A 262 3.38 -6.94 -16.30
C GLY A 262 3.43 -6.63 -14.81
N LEU A 263 4.25 -5.62 -14.45
CA LEU A 263 4.55 -5.19 -13.09
C LEU A 263 4.37 -3.68 -12.94
N ILE A 264 3.90 -3.23 -11.79
CA ILE A 264 3.91 -1.80 -11.40
C ILE A 264 4.58 -1.69 -10.05
N ILE A 265 5.60 -0.84 -9.95
CA ILE A 265 6.43 -0.68 -8.74
C ILE A 265 6.20 0.70 -8.16
N ASP A 266 5.60 0.76 -6.97
CA ASP A 266 5.49 1.97 -6.15
C ASP A 266 6.75 2.16 -5.32
N THR A 267 7.25 3.41 -5.26
CA THR A 267 8.57 3.71 -4.68
C THR A 267 8.52 4.75 -3.58
N PRO A 268 9.47 4.72 -2.62
CA PRO A 268 9.56 5.72 -1.59
C PRO A 268 9.87 7.11 -2.16
N PRO A 269 9.35 8.19 -1.55
CA PRO A 269 9.61 9.56 -1.98
C PRO A 269 11.10 9.94 -1.94
N ALA A 270 11.87 9.26 -1.13
CA ALA A 270 13.31 9.46 -1.04
C ALA A 270 14.06 9.15 -2.36
N PHE A 271 13.47 8.36 -3.27
CA PHE A 271 14.02 8.14 -4.61
C PHE A 271 13.98 9.40 -5.49
N ALA A 272 13.17 10.39 -5.16
CA ALA A 272 13.14 11.68 -5.84
C ALA A 272 14.07 12.75 -5.22
N SER A 273 14.63 12.46 -4.03
CA SER A 273 15.51 13.41 -3.33
C SER A 273 16.93 13.39 -3.87
N SER A 274 17.51 14.56 -4.11
CA SER A 274 18.91 14.70 -4.54
C SER A 274 19.93 14.56 -3.38
N SER A 275 19.48 14.52 -2.12
CA SER A 275 20.37 14.52 -0.95
C SER A 275 21.05 13.18 -0.65
N SER A 276 20.60 12.08 -1.24
CA SER A 276 21.09 10.72 -0.94
C SER A 276 21.91 10.09 -2.08
N GLY A 277 22.44 10.85 -2.98
CA GLY A 277 23.27 10.56 -4.16
C GLY A 277 23.47 9.08 -4.56
N ASP A 278 24.61 8.51 -4.15
CA ASP A 278 25.01 7.17 -4.61
C ASP A 278 24.12 6.04 -4.07
N ARG A 279 23.70 6.11 -2.80
CA ARG A 279 22.83 5.08 -2.19
C ARG A 279 21.45 5.03 -2.82
N ARG A 280 20.87 6.19 -3.10
CA ARG A 280 19.61 6.31 -3.84
C ARG A 280 19.73 5.66 -5.23
N ASN A 281 20.80 5.98 -5.95
CA ASN A 281 21.03 5.47 -7.31
C ASN A 281 21.22 3.93 -7.28
N SER A 282 21.91 3.38 -6.26
CA SER A 282 22.02 1.94 -6.06
C SER A 282 20.65 1.27 -5.88
N LEU A 283 19.78 1.84 -5.04
CA LEU A 283 18.43 1.29 -4.81
C LEU A 283 17.54 1.38 -6.05
N ILE A 284 17.57 2.51 -6.79
CA ILE A 284 16.85 2.63 -8.07
C ILE A 284 17.36 1.60 -9.07
N LYS A 285 18.68 1.43 -9.17
CA LYS A 285 19.30 0.42 -10.03
C LYS A 285 18.89 -0.98 -9.62
N ALA A 286 18.89 -1.30 -8.31
CA ALA A 286 18.43 -2.58 -7.80
C ALA A 286 16.98 -2.87 -8.21
N CYS A 287 16.07 -1.87 -8.12
CA CYS A 287 14.70 -2.02 -8.60
C CYS A 287 14.65 -2.30 -10.11
N ILE A 288 15.41 -1.54 -10.90
CA ILE A 288 15.44 -1.70 -12.37
C ILE A 288 15.90 -3.11 -12.77
N GLU A 289 16.97 -3.59 -12.15
CA GLU A 289 17.53 -4.90 -12.44
C GLU A 289 16.65 -6.06 -11.95
N SER A 290 16.17 -5.98 -10.70
CA SER A 290 15.41 -7.06 -10.06
C SER A 290 14.01 -7.23 -10.65
N PHE A 291 13.38 -6.15 -11.07
CA PHE A 291 12.03 -6.19 -11.66
C PHE A 291 12.03 -6.07 -13.20
N LYS A 292 13.22 -6.05 -13.83
CA LYS A 292 13.35 -5.92 -15.30
C LYS A 292 12.57 -4.74 -15.87
N VAL A 293 12.70 -3.57 -15.24
CA VAL A 293 11.97 -2.36 -15.57
C VAL A 293 12.28 -1.91 -17.01
N ASN A 294 11.24 -1.69 -17.80
CA ASN A 294 11.34 -1.17 -19.16
C ASN A 294 10.64 0.19 -19.35
N ILE A 295 9.94 0.67 -18.31
CA ILE A 295 9.28 1.97 -18.29
C ILE A 295 9.53 2.65 -16.94
N ILE A 296 9.93 3.93 -16.97
CA ILE A 296 10.00 4.79 -15.78
C ILE A 296 8.96 5.90 -15.94
N LEU A 297 8.01 5.98 -15.00
CA LEU A 297 7.07 7.09 -14.89
C LEU A 297 7.58 8.08 -13.85
N VAL A 298 7.69 9.35 -14.22
CA VAL A 298 8.09 10.43 -13.30
C VAL A 298 6.92 11.39 -13.12
N ILE A 299 6.46 11.56 -11.88
CA ILE A 299 5.32 12.43 -11.56
C ILE A 299 5.82 13.82 -11.17
N GLY A 300 5.38 14.83 -11.88
CA GLY A 300 5.41 16.26 -11.49
C GLY A 300 6.78 16.91 -11.31
N GLN A 301 7.92 16.19 -11.45
CA GLN A 301 9.25 16.72 -11.20
C GLN A 301 10.14 16.67 -12.46
N GLU A 302 10.33 17.82 -13.08
CA GLU A 302 11.09 17.93 -14.34
C GLU A 302 12.58 17.59 -14.18
N LYS A 303 13.20 18.03 -13.08
CA LYS A 303 14.61 17.74 -12.78
C LYS A 303 14.86 16.22 -12.67
N LEU A 304 13.99 15.51 -11.97
CA LEU A 304 14.07 14.05 -11.83
C LEU A 304 13.85 13.36 -13.18
N HIS A 305 12.88 13.84 -13.97
CA HIS A 305 12.66 13.31 -15.33
C HIS A 305 13.91 13.47 -16.20
N ALA A 306 14.52 14.67 -16.24
CA ALA A 306 15.74 14.92 -17.01
C ALA A 306 16.92 14.05 -16.52
N GLU A 307 17.04 13.82 -15.20
CA GLU A 307 18.04 12.94 -14.61
C GLU A 307 17.84 11.48 -15.09
N MET A 308 16.63 10.95 -14.96
CA MET A 308 16.29 9.58 -15.37
C MET A 308 16.46 9.41 -16.90
N GLN A 309 16.02 10.38 -17.67
CA GLN A 309 16.20 10.37 -19.13
C GLN A 309 17.68 10.34 -19.54
N ARG A 310 18.54 11.11 -18.86
CA ARG A 310 19.98 11.10 -19.13
C ARG A 310 20.63 9.77 -18.74
N THR A 311 20.20 9.18 -17.62
CA THR A 311 20.85 7.98 -17.07
C THR A 311 20.35 6.71 -17.76
N TYR A 312 19.04 6.58 -17.98
CA TYR A 312 18.40 5.36 -18.45
C TYR A 312 17.70 5.48 -19.80
N GLY A 313 17.47 6.69 -20.33
CA GLY A 313 16.65 6.92 -21.53
C GLY A 313 17.16 6.29 -22.83
N ARG A 314 18.37 5.68 -22.84
CA ARG A 314 18.86 4.90 -23.98
C ARG A 314 18.31 3.46 -24.01
N SER A 315 17.92 2.92 -22.86
CA SER A 315 17.49 1.52 -22.70
C SER A 315 16.09 1.38 -22.13
N ILE A 316 15.57 2.43 -21.47
CA ILE A 316 14.30 2.42 -20.77
C ILE A 316 13.49 3.63 -21.21
N ASN A 317 12.19 3.44 -21.46
CA ASN A 317 11.30 4.54 -21.79
C ASN A 317 10.98 5.36 -20.54
N VAL A 318 11.36 6.65 -20.54
CA VAL A 318 11.10 7.56 -19.41
C VAL A 318 9.98 8.52 -19.78
N ILE A 319 8.88 8.46 -19.08
CA ILE A 319 7.65 9.23 -19.36
C ILE A 319 7.37 10.15 -18.17
N ARG A 320 7.10 11.42 -18.46
CA ARG A 320 6.66 12.38 -17.45
C ARG A 320 5.14 12.48 -17.43
N LEU A 321 4.56 12.37 -16.22
CA LEU A 321 3.15 12.60 -15.98
C LEU A 321 2.93 13.82 -15.08
N PRO A 322 1.84 14.57 -15.25
CA PRO A 322 1.52 15.68 -14.37
C PRO A 322 1.16 15.20 -12.97
N LYS A 323 1.47 16.01 -11.96
CA LYS A 323 0.94 15.82 -10.60
C LYS A 323 -0.55 16.20 -10.61
N SER A 324 -1.40 15.39 -10.00
CA SER A 324 -2.81 15.75 -9.81
C SER A 324 -2.93 16.98 -8.90
N GLY A 325 -3.80 17.91 -9.26
CA GLY A 325 -4.16 19.05 -8.41
C GLY A 325 -4.82 18.64 -7.08
N GLY A 326 -5.41 17.43 -7.03
CA GLY A 326 -5.93 16.83 -5.80
C GLY A 326 -4.89 16.19 -4.88
N ALA A 327 -3.62 16.16 -5.29
CA ALA A 327 -2.54 15.64 -4.45
C ALA A 327 -2.07 16.71 -3.47
N VAL A 328 -2.59 16.66 -2.24
CA VAL A 328 -2.32 17.61 -1.16
C VAL A 328 -1.11 17.21 -0.32
N ASP A 329 -0.50 18.21 0.31
CA ASP A 329 0.60 17.96 1.23
C ASP A 329 0.07 17.33 2.53
N ARG A 330 0.77 16.31 2.99
CA ARG A 330 0.49 15.58 4.23
C ARG A 330 1.61 15.85 5.22
N ASP A 331 1.29 16.42 6.36
CA ASP A 331 2.26 16.71 7.40
C ASP A 331 2.79 15.43 8.08
N PRO A 332 3.90 15.50 8.81
CA PRO A 332 4.45 14.34 9.52
C PRO A 332 3.49 13.77 10.57
N ALA A 333 2.62 14.60 11.19
CA ALA A 333 1.65 14.16 12.17
C ALA A 333 0.55 13.32 11.52
N HIS A 334 0.02 13.76 10.37
CA HIS A 334 -0.93 12.96 9.57
C HIS A 334 -0.33 11.61 9.17
N ARG A 335 0.93 11.57 8.68
CA ARG A 335 1.58 10.32 8.32
C ARG A 335 1.75 9.37 9.48
N ARG A 336 2.07 9.91 10.67
CA ARG A 336 2.15 9.09 11.90
C ARG A 336 0.79 8.50 12.26
N ARG A 337 -0.28 9.30 12.19
CA ARG A 337 -1.65 8.80 12.43
C ARG A 337 -2.02 7.71 11.43
N VAL A 338 -1.78 7.94 10.13
CA VAL A 338 -2.07 6.94 9.08
C VAL A 338 -1.32 5.64 9.34
N ARG A 339 -0.01 5.69 9.69
CA ARG A 339 0.75 4.49 10.03
C ARG A 339 0.21 3.77 11.27
N ASN A 340 -0.16 4.52 12.30
CA ASN A 340 -0.77 3.93 13.49
C ASN A 340 -2.11 3.25 13.17
N HIS A 341 -2.96 3.90 12.37
CA HIS A 341 -4.22 3.32 11.90
C HIS A 341 -3.98 2.10 10.99
N GLN A 342 -2.92 2.07 10.21
CA GLN A 342 -2.57 0.91 9.39
C GLN A 342 -2.25 -0.32 10.27
N ILE A 343 -1.45 -0.16 11.32
CA ILE A 343 -1.18 -1.22 12.29
C ILE A 343 -2.47 -1.62 13.03
N GLN A 344 -3.26 -0.64 13.44
CA GLN A 344 -4.55 -0.88 14.08
C GLN A 344 -5.49 -1.69 13.18
N ASN A 345 -5.61 -1.30 11.90
CA ASN A 345 -6.44 -2.04 10.94
C ASN A 345 -5.91 -3.44 10.66
N TYR A 346 -4.59 -3.64 10.69
CA TYR A 346 -3.99 -4.97 10.56
C TYR A 346 -4.41 -5.89 11.71
N MET A 347 -4.48 -5.38 12.95
CA MET A 347 -4.84 -6.17 14.15
C MET A 347 -6.35 -6.30 14.36
N TYR A 348 -7.09 -5.21 14.21
CA TYR A 348 -8.51 -5.10 14.60
C TYR A 348 -9.47 -5.05 13.42
N GLY A 349 -8.95 -5.02 12.18
CA GLY A 349 -9.78 -4.79 11.00
C GLY A 349 -10.18 -3.33 10.83
N GLN A 350 -11.00 -3.08 9.82
CA GLN A 350 -11.43 -1.74 9.42
C GLN A 350 -12.92 -1.54 9.72
N LYS A 351 -13.25 -0.37 10.26
CA LYS A 351 -14.63 0.08 10.44
C LYS A 351 -14.79 1.51 9.95
N ILE A 352 -15.80 1.72 9.11
CA ILE A 352 -16.20 3.06 8.65
C ILE A 352 -17.58 3.36 9.27
N ALA A 353 -17.68 4.49 9.98
CA ALA A 353 -18.96 4.94 10.51
C ALA A 353 -19.89 5.31 9.37
N VAL A 354 -21.13 4.84 9.40
CA VAL A 354 -22.15 5.25 8.43
C VAL A 354 -22.55 6.69 8.73
N PRO A 355 -22.40 7.63 7.77
CA PRO A 355 -22.73 9.02 8.00
C PRO A 355 -24.24 9.25 8.16
N ASP A 356 -24.59 10.35 8.83
CA ASP A 356 -25.99 10.73 9.01
C ASP A 356 -26.69 10.92 7.65
N GLY A 357 -27.90 10.40 7.54
CA GLY A 357 -28.69 10.45 6.32
C GLY A 357 -28.44 9.33 5.31
N CYS A 358 -27.48 8.44 5.56
CA CYS A 358 -27.36 7.16 4.85
C CYS A 358 -28.19 6.11 5.62
N ASP A 359 -29.05 5.37 4.92
CA ASP A 359 -29.77 4.27 5.55
C ASP A 359 -28.80 3.15 5.95
N LYS A 360 -29.02 2.56 7.12
CA LYS A 360 -28.15 1.46 7.63
C LYS A 360 -28.12 0.23 6.75
N GLY A 361 -29.01 0.14 5.74
CA GLY A 361 -29.01 -0.88 4.69
C GLY A 361 -28.33 -0.44 3.38
N GLU A 362 -27.95 0.84 3.24
CA GLU A 362 -27.25 1.41 2.09
C GLU A 362 -25.75 1.50 2.41
N GLY A 363 -25.10 0.38 2.70
CA GLY A 363 -23.66 0.38 2.93
C GLY A 363 -22.85 0.28 1.64
N SER A 364 -21.58 0.62 1.73
CA SER A 364 -20.63 0.46 0.61
C SER A 364 -20.51 -1.01 0.23
N TYR A 365 -20.81 -1.33 -1.01
CA TYR A 365 -20.44 -2.62 -1.59
C TYR A 365 -18.93 -2.61 -1.87
N LEU A 366 -18.14 -2.87 -0.84
CA LEU A 366 -16.73 -3.18 -1.06
C LEU A 366 -16.56 -4.50 -1.83
N PHE A 367 -17.61 -5.37 -1.80
CA PHE A 367 -17.63 -6.69 -2.44
C PHE A 367 -19.07 -7.04 -2.87
N GLN A 368 -19.19 -7.82 -3.91
CA GLN A 368 -20.38 -8.01 -4.76
C GLN A 368 -21.73 -8.38 -4.09
N HIS A 369 -21.85 -8.62 -2.80
CA HIS A 369 -23.09 -9.15 -2.23
C HIS A 369 -23.63 -8.57 -0.94
N GLU A 370 -22.86 -7.80 -0.14
CA GLU A 370 -23.41 -7.11 1.04
C GLU A 370 -22.69 -5.80 1.37
N PRO A 371 -23.42 -4.76 1.72
CA PRO A 371 -22.84 -3.51 2.18
C PRO A 371 -22.27 -3.69 3.58
N THR A 372 -20.96 -3.79 3.70
CA THR A 372 -20.37 -3.81 5.03
C THR A 372 -19.40 -2.65 5.23
N SER A 373 -19.77 -1.80 6.16
CA SER A 373 -18.92 -0.73 6.68
C SER A 373 -18.05 -1.23 7.85
N ASP A 374 -18.31 -2.46 8.30
CA ASP A 374 -17.68 -3.05 9.48
C ASP A 374 -16.99 -4.37 9.10
N LEU A 375 -15.68 -4.28 8.91
CA LEU A 375 -14.76 -5.39 8.71
C LEU A 375 -13.89 -5.60 9.96
N SER A 376 -14.49 -5.43 11.15
CA SER A 376 -13.78 -5.58 12.41
C SER A 376 -13.35 -7.03 12.62
N LEU A 377 -12.14 -7.20 13.15
CA LEU A 377 -11.58 -8.45 13.60
C LEU A 377 -11.64 -8.52 15.12
N ALA A 378 -11.70 -9.74 15.67
CA ALA A 378 -11.51 -10.01 17.09
C ALA A 378 -10.08 -10.54 17.28
N PRO A 379 -9.08 -9.69 17.52
CA PRO A 379 -7.70 -10.13 17.69
C PRO A 379 -7.57 -11.01 18.92
N SER A 380 -6.59 -11.91 18.87
CA SER A 380 -6.24 -12.80 19.98
C SER A 380 -5.14 -12.17 20.83
N SER A 381 -5.37 -12.09 22.14
CA SER A 381 -4.33 -11.76 23.11
C SER A 381 -3.88 -13.04 23.81
N THR A 382 -2.66 -13.48 23.57
CA THR A 382 -2.14 -14.76 24.02
C THR A 382 -0.90 -14.57 24.88
N VAL A 383 -0.82 -15.31 26.00
CA VAL A 383 0.38 -15.35 26.84
C VAL A 383 1.29 -16.46 26.34
N VAL A 384 2.53 -16.10 25.97
CA VAL A 384 3.56 -17.02 25.46
C VAL A 384 4.79 -17.01 26.36
N SER A 385 5.50 -18.14 26.40
CA SER A 385 6.82 -18.19 27.07
C SER A 385 7.87 -17.49 26.23
N PHE A 386 8.93 -16.95 26.87
CA PHE A 386 10.09 -16.44 26.13
C PHE A 386 10.76 -17.51 25.27
N ASP A 387 10.62 -18.78 25.68
CA ASP A 387 11.20 -19.93 24.96
C ASP A 387 10.34 -20.40 23.77
N ASP A 388 9.10 -19.89 23.64
CA ASP A 388 8.21 -20.24 22.53
C ASP A 388 8.53 -19.47 21.25
N ILE A 389 9.11 -18.25 21.36
CA ILE A 389 9.44 -17.38 20.22
C ILE A 389 10.88 -16.94 20.33
N THR A 390 11.67 -17.27 19.33
CA THR A 390 13.04 -16.73 19.20
C THR A 390 13.00 -15.37 18.53
N ILE A 391 13.46 -14.32 19.24
CA ILE A 391 13.39 -12.94 18.74
C ILE A 391 14.78 -12.48 18.30
N TYR A 392 14.85 -11.94 17.10
CA TYR A 392 16.04 -11.29 16.55
C TYR A 392 15.77 -9.82 16.26
N ARG A 393 16.81 -8.99 16.32
CA ARG A 393 16.78 -7.58 15.91
C ARG A 393 17.65 -7.35 14.71
N ILE A 394 17.11 -6.65 13.70
CA ILE A 394 17.84 -6.21 12.51
C ILE A 394 18.09 -4.70 12.59
N GLY A 395 19.27 -4.27 12.13
CA GLY A 395 19.62 -2.85 12.00
C GLY A 395 19.78 -2.11 13.34
N GLY A 396 20.02 -2.86 14.43
CA GLY A 396 20.32 -2.27 15.72
C GLY A 396 21.68 -1.59 15.71
N GLU A 397 21.75 -0.34 16.15
CA GLU A 397 23.03 0.25 16.55
C GLU A 397 23.60 -0.61 17.69
N SER A 398 24.85 -1.08 17.53
CA SER A 398 25.57 -1.75 18.62
C SER A 398 25.56 -0.81 19.84
N MET A 399 24.97 -1.27 20.96
CA MET A 399 24.79 -0.49 22.19
C MET A 399 26.12 -0.16 22.91
N ALA A 400 27.28 -0.58 22.40
CA ALA A 400 28.56 -0.19 22.95
C ALA A 400 28.86 1.29 22.63
N PRO A 401 29.02 2.15 23.64
CA PRO A 401 29.41 3.54 23.40
C PRO A 401 30.75 3.59 22.65
N SER A 402 30.92 4.59 21.78
CA SER A 402 32.13 4.77 20.96
C SER A 402 33.41 4.87 21.83
N SER A 403 33.28 5.20 23.12
CA SER A 403 34.35 5.21 24.10
C SER A 403 34.82 3.83 24.57
N ALA A 404 34.06 2.77 24.27
CA ALA A 404 34.43 1.39 24.64
C ALA A 404 35.19 0.65 23.52
N LEU A 405 35.43 1.28 22.36
CA LEU A 405 36.19 0.72 21.28
C LEU A 405 37.70 0.98 21.45
N PRO A 406 38.58 0.00 21.18
CA PRO A 406 40.02 0.23 21.13
C PRO A 406 40.37 1.34 20.11
N ILE A 407 41.38 2.14 20.43
CA ILE A 407 41.85 3.23 19.55
C ILE A 407 42.27 2.60 18.19
N GLY A 408 41.61 3.02 17.11
CA GLY A 408 41.86 2.52 15.74
C GLY A 408 40.94 1.40 15.29
N ALA A 409 40.04 0.90 16.11
CA ALA A 409 39.00 -0.07 15.68
C ALA A 409 37.83 0.69 15.03
N SER A 410 37.63 0.47 13.74
CA SER A 410 36.37 0.85 13.07
C SER A 410 35.26 -0.14 13.47
N ARG A 411 34.08 0.36 13.81
CA ARG A 411 32.91 -0.50 14.01
C ARG A 411 32.59 -1.22 12.71
N ALA A 412 32.92 -2.49 12.63
CA ALA A 412 32.32 -3.38 11.64
C ALA A 412 30.99 -3.89 12.21
N VAL A 413 29.96 -3.06 12.19
CA VAL A 413 28.60 -3.52 12.45
C VAL A 413 28.09 -4.09 11.14
N SER A 414 27.84 -5.39 11.11
CA SER A 414 27.14 -5.99 9.98
C SER A 414 25.69 -5.45 9.99
N GLU A 415 25.38 -4.54 9.09
CA GLU A 415 24.03 -3.99 8.90
C GLU A 415 23.01 -5.09 8.50
N LEU A 416 23.49 -6.28 8.21
CA LEU A 416 22.72 -7.44 7.74
C LEU A 416 22.59 -8.56 8.78
N LEU A 417 23.41 -8.56 9.84
CA LEU A 417 23.40 -9.65 10.82
C LEU A 417 22.29 -9.45 11.85
N PRO A 418 21.31 -10.36 11.94
CA PRO A 418 20.33 -10.35 13.00
C PRO A 418 20.99 -10.65 14.35
N LEU A 419 20.62 -9.92 15.40
CA LEU A 419 21.10 -10.10 16.75
C LEU A 419 20.02 -10.73 17.60
N HIS A 420 20.30 -11.85 18.26
CA HIS A 420 19.37 -12.46 19.20
C HIS A 420 19.05 -11.51 20.35
N VAL A 421 17.75 -11.40 20.69
CA VAL A 421 17.23 -10.52 21.73
C VAL A 421 16.65 -11.35 22.87
N ASP A 422 17.18 -11.17 24.08
CA ASP A 422 16.56 -11.75 25.28
C ASP A 422 15.47 -10.80 25.82
N PRO A 423 14.18 -11.20 25.80
CA PRO A 423 13.07 -10.39 26.29
C PRO A 423 13.20 -10.04 27.79
N SER A 424 13.97 -10.81 28.57
CA SER A 424 14.19 -10.56 29.99
C SER A 424 15.10 -9.36 30.26
N SER A 425 15.86 -8.92 29.27
CA SER A 425 16.75 -7.76 29.41
C SER A 425 15.92 -6.46 29.45
N PRO A 426 16.12 -5.57 30.44
CA PRO A 426 15.43 -4.29 30.52
C PRO A 426 15.66 -3.38 29.29
N SER A 427 16.76 -3.57 28.58
CA SER A 427 17.11 -2.83 27.36
C SER A 427 16.69 -3.55 26.08
N SER A 428 15.94 -4.63 26.18
CA SER A 428 15.52 -5.41 25.02
C SER A 428 14.65 -4.62 24.05
N GLY A 429 13.86 -3.62 24.51
CA GLY A 429 12.94 -2.86 23.67
C GLY A 429 11.86 -3.73 23.00
N VAL A 430 11.58 -4.90 23.56
CA VAL A 430 10.56 -5.83 23.01
C VAL A 430 9.15 -5.38 23.34
N LEU A 431 8.95 -4.67 24.45
CA LEU A 431 7.64 -4.13 24.82
C LEU A 431 7.15 -3.11 23.78
N ASN A 432 5.91 -3.25 23.34
CA ASN A 432 5.25 -2.48 22.29
C ASN A 432 5.87 -2.63 20.89
N SER A 433 6.85 -3.51 20.70
CA SER A 433 7.43 -3.73 19.38
C SER A 433 6.49 -4.54 18.47
N VAL A 434 6.52 -4.21 17.19
CA VAL A 434 5.94 -5.03 16.13
C VAL A 434 6.96 -6.09 15.75
N LEU A 435 6.57 -7.35 15.87
CA LEU A 435 7.37 -8.51 15.52
C LEU A 435 6.89 -9.11 14.20
N ALA A 436 7.78 -9.26 13.24
CA ALA A 436 7.50 -9.98 11.99
C ALA A 436 7.78 -11.48 12.20
N LEU A 437 6.77 -12.32 12.08
CA LEU A 437 6.91 -13.76 12.13
C LEU A 437 7.41 -14.27 10.78
N LEU A 438 8.56 -14.92 10.77
CA LEU A 438 9.16 -15.43 9.56
C LEU A 438 8.52 -16.76 9.14
N ALA A 439 8.40 -16.96 7.83
CA ALA A 439 8.03 -18.26 7.29
C ALA A 439 9.14 -19.29 7.61
N SER A 440 8.74 -20.49 8.00
CA SER A 440 9.71 -21.56 8.23
C SER A 440 10.51 -21.85 6.97
N ALA A 441 11.82 -22.05 7.09
CA ALA A 441 12.63 -22.49 5.97
C ALA A 441 12.13 -23.87 5.49
N ALA A 442 12.00 -24.04 4.17
CA ALA A 442 11.49 -25.26 3.57
C ALA A 442 12.51 -26.44 3.64
N SER A 443 13.68 -26.26 4.23
CA SER A 443 14.76 -27.26 4.27
C SER A 443 15.07 -27.69 5.70
N ASP A 444 15.27 -29.01 5.89
CA ASP A 444 15.78 -29.62 7.13
C ASP A 444 17.28 -29.29 7.41
N GLY A 445 17.82 -28.24 6.80
CA GLY A 445 19.21 -27.80 6.99
C GLY A 445 19.36 -26.86 8.18
N GLU A 446 20.57 -26.80 8.74
CA GLU A 446 20.95 -25.78 9.72
C GLU A 446 20.75 -24.38 9.10
N GLN A 447 19.84 -23.60 9.69
CA GLN A 447 19.57 -22.24 9.25
C GLN A 447 20.58 -21.29 9.92
N TYR A 448 21.34 -20.56 9.11
CA TYR A 448 22.25 -19.53 9.62
C TYR A 448 21.48 -18.23 9.93
N ASP A 449 21.85 -17.56 11.01
CA ASP A 449 21.23 -16.30 11.43
C ASP A 449 21.22 -15.24 10.31
N GLU A 450 22.25 -15.24 9.46
CA GLU A 450 22.37 -14.31 8.32
C GLU A 450 21.31 -14.51 7.22
N GLU A 451 20.69 -15.69 7.15
CA GLU A 451 19.67 -16.04 6.16
C GLU A 451 18.26 -15.63 6.60
N LEU A 452 18.09 -15.27 7.89
CA LEU A 452 16.78 -14.86 8.42
C LEU A 452 16.21 -13.64 7.69
N VAL A 453 17.07 -12.73 7.21
CA VAL A 453 16.64 -11.54 6.47
C VAL A 453 16.10 -11.86 5.06
N ASP A 454 16.38 -13.06 4.54
CA ASP A 454 15.94 -13.52 3.23
C ASP A 454 14.59 -14.27 3.27
N LEU A 455 14.07 -14.51 4.48
CA LEU A 455 12.80 -15.20 4.64
C LEU A 455 11.62 -14.23 4.51
N PRO A 456 10.57 -14.64 3.82
CA PRO A 456 9.33 -13.87 3.79
C PRO A 456 8.63 -13.92 5.15
N VAL A 457 7.85 -12.87 5.40
CA VAL A 457 7.01 -12.76 6.60
C VAL A 457 5.65 -13.39 6.33
N HIS A 458 5.15 -14.20 7.26
CA HIS A 458 3.83 -14.76 7.15
C HIS A 458 2.79 -14.07 8.03
N GLY A 459 3.21 -13.24 8.99
CA GLY A 459 2.31 -12.47 9.85
C GLY A 459 3.06 -11.52 10.80
N PHE A 460 2.30 -10.66 11.46
CA PHE A 460 2.82 -9.73 12.46
C PHE A 460 2.07 -9.87 13.77
N ILE A 461 2.81 -9.72 14.87
CA ILE A 461 2.28 -9.68 16.23
C ILE A 461 2.87 -8.49 16.99
N ILE A 462 2.23 -8.10 18.07
CA ILE A 462 2.68 -6.98 18.92
C ILE A 462 2.83 -7.49 20.35
N VAL A 463 3.95 -7.15 20.99
CA VAL A 463 4.16 -7.46 22.41
C VAL A 463 3.53 -6.38 23.28
N THR A 464 2.44 -6.70 23.97
CA THR A 464 1.66 -5.73 24.76
C THR A 464 2.04 -5.73 26.25
N ALA A 465 2.58 -6.82 26.78
CA ALA A 465 3.08 -6.89 28.15
C ALA A 465 4.23 -7.89 28.28
N ILE A 466 5.11 -7.67 29.27
CA ILE A 466 6.23 -8.55 29.61
C ILE A 466 6.21 -8.85 31.11
N ASP A 467 6.22 -10.13 31.46
CA ASP A 467 6.31 -10.67 32.81
C ASP A 467 7.69 -11.35 32.98
N ILE A 468 8.69 -10.57 33.36
CA ILE A 468 10.07 -11.03 33.51
C ILE A 468 10.18 -12.14 34.58
N PRO A 469 9.58 -12.01 35.79
CA PRO A 469 9.66 -13.05 36.81
C PRO A 469 9.18 -14.43 36.35
N ASN A 470 8.12 -14.48 35.57
CA ASN A 470 7.54 -15.72 35.06
C ASN A 470 8.04 -16.11 33.66
N ARG A 471 8.98 -15.34 33.07
CA ARG A 471 9.51 -15.52 31.72
C ARG A 471 8.41 -15.64 30.67
N LYS A 472 7.42 -14.74 30.71
CA LYS A 472 6.26 -14.72 29.80
C LYS A 472 6.07 -13.34 29.21
N MET A 473 5.46 -13.30 28.03
CA MET A 473 5.01 -12.08 27.39
C MET A 473 3.60 -12.25 26.84
N THR A 474 2.85 -11.16 26.77
CA THR A 474 1.53 -11.16 26.13
C THR A 474 1.70 -10.60 24.73
N VAL A 475 1.21 -11.34 23.76
CA VAL A 475 1.25 -10.96 22.34
C VAL A 475 -0.16 -10.77 21.81
N LEU A 476 -0.34 -9.69 21.02
CA LEU A 476 -1.55 -9.42 20.28
C LEU A 476 -1.34 -9.90 18.83
N SER A 477 -2.30 -10.66 18.31
CA SER A 477 -2.28 -11.20 16.95
C SER A 477 -3.65 -11.02 16.28
N PRO A 478 -3.74 -10.75 14.97
CA PRO A 478 -5.02 -10.65 14.27
C PRO A 478 -5.83 -11.96 14.29
N THR A 479 -5.15 -13.09 14.42
CA THR A 479 -5.76 -14.43 14.46
C THR A 479 -5.23 -15.24 15.64
N SER A 480 -6.04 -16.18 16.14
CA SER A 480 -5.56 -17.14 17.14
C SER A 480 -4.59 -18.13 16.50
N GLY A 481 -3.53 -18.47 17.21
CA GLY A 481 -2.51 -19.43 16.74
C GLY A 481 -1.58 -19.86 17.85
N THR A 482 -0.73 -20.84 17.54
CA THR A 482 0.38 -21.26 18.40
C THR A 482 1.67 -20.63 17.90
N PHE A 483 2.48 -20.14 18.83
CA PHE A 483 3.75 -19.45 18.50
C PHE A 483 4.98 -20.28 18.84
N THR A 484 4.79 -21.51 19.35
CA THR A 484 5.89 -22.38 19.77
C THR A 484 6.81 -22.74 18.60
N GLY A 485 8.08 -22.44 18.76
CA GLY A 485 9.12 -22.68 17.74
C GLY A 485 9.14 -21.65 16.61
N GLN A 486 8.43 -20.53 16.74
CA GLN A 486 8.44 -19.47 15.74
C GLN A 486 9.67 -18.58 15.89
N THR A 487 10.19 -18.12 14.75
CA THR A 487 11.22 -17.08 14.69
C THR A 487 10.57 -15.74 14.33
N ALA A 488 10.89 -14.73 15.12
CA ALA A 488 10.38 -13.38 14.93
C ALA A 488 11.51 -12.37 14.79
N VAL A 489 11.29 -11.34 13.98
CA VAL A 489 12.26 -10.28 13.76
C VAL A 489 11.65 -8.94 14.12
N MET A 490 12.36 -8.16 14.93
CA MET A 490 12.02 -6.79 15.30
C MET A 490 13.01 -5.77 14.73
N ALA A 491 12.59 -4.51 14.67
CA ALA A 491 13.47 -3.40 14.34
C ALA A 491 13.01 -2.11 15.07
N SER A 492 12.69 -1.02 14.36
CA SER A 492 12.33 0.27 14.96
C SER A 492 10.83 0.59 14.94
N ILE A 493 9.99 -0.35 14.64
CA ILE A 493 8.54 -0.14 14.56
C ILE A 493 7.90 -0.52 15.89
N ASP A 494 7.33 0.48 16.56
CA ASP A 494 6.59 0.34 17.80
C ASP A 494 5.13 0.72 17.58
N TRP A 495 4.24 0.11 18.36
CA TRP A 495 2.83 0.49 18.38
C TRP A 495 2.25 0.34 19.78
N GLN A 496 1.46 1.32 20.15
CA GLN A 496 0.70 1.32 21.40
C GLN A 496 -0.76 1.61 21.06
N GLU A 497 -1.65 0.87 21.69
CA GLU A 497 -3.07 1.16 21.61
C GLU A 497 -3.33 2.54 22.21
N ILE A 498 -3.86 3.44 21.38
CA ILE A 498 -4.28 4.77 21.87
C ILE A 498 -5.68 4.57 22.46
N ALA A 499 -5.77 4.70 23.79
CA ALA A 499 -7.02 4.58 24.54
C ALA A 499 -8.01 5.71 24.21
#